data_053085d3788498c25565e976d7f50a25
#
_entry.id   053085d3788498c25565e976d7f50a25
#
_cell.length_a   1.000
_cell.length_b   1.000
_cell.length_c   1.000
_cell.angle_alpha   90.00
_cell.angle_beta   90.00
_cell.angle_gamma   90.00
#
_symmetry.space_group_name_H-M   'P 1'
#
loop_
_entity.id
_entity.type
_entity.pdbx_description
1 polymer ?
#
loop_
_entity_poly.entity_id
_entity_poly.type
_entity_poly.pdbx_seq_one_letter_code
_entity_poly.pdbx_strand_id
1 'polypeptide(L)'
;MGYKIKSYGWQPDLPDRRDHLYAAPTPILMALPSKVDLRPQCPAVYDQGQLGSCTGNAIAGAFEFDRMKQRIGRKDYVPSRLFIYYNERVIEGTVDSDNGAQIRDGIKSIVKQGVCSEATWPYDIDQFAAKPPVAAYAEGKKNQALAYSRVARSLPQMKGCLASGFPFVFGFTVYESFESPAVAKTGTVDMPKPKEQVVGGHAVVAVGYNDATERFIIRNSWGRKWGMRGYFTLPYLYLVDTNLADDFWTIRLVEDPGQSARRAVGRGAGRKRRRV
;
A
#
# COMPACT_ATOMS: atom_id res chain seq x y z
N MET A 1 0.82 -6.59 26.85
CA MET A 1 0.84 -7.81 26.00
C MET A 1 1.37 -7.40 24.64
N GLY A 2 2.16 -8.25 23.96
CA GLY A 2 2.55 -8.07 22.56
C GLY A 2 1.33 -8.19 21.64
N TYR A 3 1.45 -7.71 20.42
CA TYR A 3 0.40 -7.86 19.41
C TYR A 3 0.72 -9.10 18.57
N LYS A 4 -0.19 -10.05 18.54
CA LYS A 4 -0.09 -11.26 17.72
C LYS A 4 -1.25 -11.28 16.74
N ILE A 5 -0.96 -11.46 15.46
CA ILE A 5 -1.97 -11.74 14.45
C ILE A 5 -2.02 -13.23 14.14
N LYS A 6 -3.18 -13.70 13.71
CA LYS A 6 -3.40 -15.12 13.42
C LYS A 6 -2.61 -15.57 12.18
N SER A 7 -2.50 -14.68 11.20
CA SER A 7 -1.87 -14.98 9.91
C SER A 7 -1.16 -13.75 9.35
N TYR A 8 0.10 -13.92 8.96
CA TYR A 8 0.85 -12.97 8.16
C TYR A 8 0.57 -13.21 6.69
N GLY A 9 0.26 -12.14 5.93
CA GLY A 9 -0.36 -12.27 4.62
C GLY A 9 0.48 -11.76 3.44
N TRP A 10 1.74 -11.37 3.62
CA TRP A 10 2.58 -11.05 2.48
C TRP A 10 3.25 -12.32 1.93
N GLN A 11 3.02 -12.55 0.63
CA GLN A 11 3.71 -13.55 -0.18
C GLN A 11 4.66 -12.80 -1.14
N PRO A 12 5.95 -13.21 -1.27
CA PRO A 12 6.87 -12.54 -2.19
C PRO A 12 6.39 -12.61 -3.65
N ASP A 13 6.53 -11.49 -4.37
CA ASP A 13 6.20 -11.42 -5.79
C ASP A 13 7.12 -12.35 -6.62
N LEU A 14 6.56 -13.07 -7.57
CA LEU A 14 7.37 -13.78 -8.56
C LEU A 14 8.11 -12.77 -9.45
N PRO A 15 9.39 -13.03 -9.85
CA PRO A 15 10.11 -12.13 -10.73
C PRO A 15 9.37 -11.86 -12.05
N ASP A 16 9.20 -10.59 -12.44
CA ASP A 16 8.60 -10.22 -13.72
C ASP A 16 9.38 -9.06 -14.37
N ARG A 17 10.02 -9.31 -15.51
CA ARG A 17 10.82 -8.31 -16.23
C ARG A 17 9.98 -7.20 -16.88
N ARG A 18 8.65 -7.31 -16.86
CA ARG A 18 7.72 -6.30 -17.40
C ARG A 18 7.38 -5.22 -16.35
N ASP A 19 7.82 -5.37 -15.10
CA ASP A 19 7.59 -4.38 -14.08
C ASP A 19 8.24 -3.04 -14.44
N HIS A 20 7.45 -1.99 -14.49
CA HIS A 20 7.95 -0.64 -14.71
C HIS A 20 8.72 -0.15 -13.49
N LEU A 21 10.01 0.10 -13.66
CA LEU A 21 10.86 0.60 -12.59
C LEU A 21 10.62 2.12 -12.38
N TYR A 22 10.52 2.49 -11.12
CA TYR A 22 10.55 3.89 -10.70
C TYR A 22 11.98 4.42 -10.75
N ALA A 23 12.15 5.59 -11.35
CA ALA A 23 13.38 6.36 -11.27
C ALA A 23 13.08 7.71 -10.59
N ALA A 24 13.72 7.95 -9.45
CA ALA A 24 13.59 9.24 -8.78
C ALA A 24 14.18 10.35 -9.67
N PRO A 25 13.52 11.53 -9.77
CA PRO A 25 14.03 12.65 -10.57
C PRO A 25 15.44 13.05 -10.13
N THR A 26 16.35 13.26 -11.10
CA THR A 26 17.75 13.64 -10.84
C THR A 26 17.88 14.84 -9.89
N PRO A 27 17.10 15.94 -10.03
CA PRO A 27 17.20 17.06 -9.10
C PRO A 27 16.90 16.68 -7.65
N ILE A 28 15.99 15.72 -7.43
CA ILE A 28 15.66 15.22 -6.09
C ILE A 28 16.81 14.37 -5.54
N LEU A 29 17.40 13.49 -6.36
CA LEU A 29 18.53 12.66 -5.96
C LEU A 29 19.78 13.49 -5.60
N MET A 30 19.97 14.62 -6.30
CA MET A 30 21.09 15.53 -6.05
C MET A 30 20.95 16.37 -4.77
N ALA A 31 19.72 16.50 -4.24
CA ALA A 31 19.41 17.31 -3.07
C ALA A 31 18.39 16.60 -2.16
N LEU A 32 18.68 15.35 -1.80
CA LEU A 32 17.83 14.59 -0.88
C LEU A 32 17.81 15.29 0.50
N PRO A 33 16.63 15.65 1.01
CA PRO A 33 16.54 16.16 2.37
C PRO A 33 16.96 15.08 3.38
N SER A 34 17.56 15.50 4.51
CA SER A 34 17.95 14.57 5.57
C SER A 34 16.77 13.90 6.28
N LYS A 35 15.54 14.42 6.08
CA LYS A 35 14.32 13.89 6.68
C LYS A 35 13.11 14.16 5.78
N VAL A 36 12.25 13.15 5.67
CA VAL A 36 10.91 13.25 5.07
C VAL A 36 9.90 12.61 6.02
N ASP A 37 8.75 13.25 6.21
CA ASP A 37 7.64 12.73 7.02
C ASP A 37 6.31 13.04 6.35
N LEU A 38 5.71 12.03 5.73
CA LEU A 38 4.43 12.12 5.05
C LEU A 38 3.23 11.79 5.95
N ARG A 39 3.45 11.42 7.23
CA ARG A 39 2.37 11.07 8.17
C ARG A 39 1.24 12.10 8.27
N PRO A 40 1.51 13.42 8.25
CA PRO A 40 0.45 14.43 8.28
C PRO A 40 -0.49 14.40 7.07
N GLN A 41 -0.04 13.78 5.96
CA GLN A 41 -0.81 13.65 4.71
C GLN A 41 -1.46 12.27 4.57
N CYS A 42 -1.17 11.34 5.50
CA CYS A 42 -1.71 9.98 5.45
C CYS A 42 -3.18 9.95 5.90
N PRO A 43 -3.98 9.04 5.31
CA PRO A 43 -5.33 8.75 5.83
C PRO A 43 -5.27 8.15 7.23
N ALA A 44 -6.44 7.96 7.85
CA ALA A 44 -6.54 7.30 9.15
C ALA A 44 -5.90 5.91 9.12
N VAL A 45 -5.21 5.52 10.21
CA VAL A 45 -4.58 4.20 10.30
C VAL A 45 -5.66 3.11 10.36
N TYR A 46 -5.51 2.11 9.52
CA TYR A 46 -6.40 0.95 9.48
C TYR A 46 -6.11 -0.06 10.59
N ASP A 47 -7.08 -0.92 10.84
CA ASP A 47 -6.92 -2.14 11.62
C ASP A 47 -7.40 -3.32 10.76
N GLN A 48 -6.48 -4.25 10.45
CA GLN A 48 -6.79 -5.45 9.66
C GLN A 48 -7.41 -6.56 10.51
N GLY A 49 -7.40 -6.43 11.85
CA GLY A 49 -7.83 -7.49 12.74
C GLY A 49 -6.98 -8.75 12.59
N GLN A 50 -7.63 -9.91 12.56
CA GLN A 50 -6.97 -11.22 12.50
C GLN A 50 -6.90 -11.83 11.09
N LEU A 51 -7.31 -11.08 10.05
CA LEU A 51 -7.24 -11.52 8.66
C LEU A 51 -5.85 -11.26 8.07
N GLY A 52 -5.31 -12.20 7.30
CA GLY A 52 -4.02 -12.09 6.59
C GLY A 52 -3.99 -11.09 5.42
N SER A 53 -4.77 -10.02 5.50
CA SER A 53 -5.03 -9.03 4.44
C SER A 53 -4.11 -7.82 4.47
N CYS A 54 -2.89 -7.97 4.98
CA CYS A 54 -1.95 -6.84 5.08
C CYS A 54 -1.65 -6.18 3.73
N THR A 55 -1.59 -6.95 2.63
CA THR A 55 -1.41 -6.45 1.26
C THR A 55 -2.55 -5.52 0.85
N GLY A 56 -3.79 -5.96 0.99
CA GLY A 56 -4.98 -5.13 0.72
C GLY A 56 -5.04 -3.87 1.58
N ASN A 57 -4.64 -3.96 2.87
CA ASN A 57 -4.57 -2.80 3.76
C ASN A 57 -3.47 -1.80 3.37
N ALA A 58 -2.28 -2.29 3.02
CA ALA A 58 -1.17 -1.44 2.61
C ALA A 58 -1.46 -0.73 1.28
N ILE A 59 -1.96 -1.47 0.29
CA ILE A 59 -2.33 -0.93 -1.03
C ILE A 59 -3.46 0.09 -0.91
N ALA A 60 -4.51 -0.21 -0.12
CA ALA A 60 -5.59 0.75 0.16
C ALA A 60 -5.05 2.05 0.78
N GLY A 61 -4.13 1.94 1.75
CA GLY A 61 -3.52 3.11 2.39
C GLY A 61 -2.72 3.99 1.43
N ALA A 62 -1.96 3.38 0.51
CA ALA A 62 -1.23 4.10 -0.53
C ALA A 62 -2.17 4.72 -1.58
N PHE A 63 -3.22 4.01 -1.99
CA PHE A 63 -4.22 4.49 -2.92
C PHE A 63 -5.03 5.68 -2.35
N GLU A 64 -5.48 5.59 -1.10
CA GLU A 64 -6.18 6.67 -0.43
C GLU A 64 -5.28 7.90 -0.25
N PHE A 65 -3.99 7.69 0.09
CA PHE A 65 -3.01 8.76 0.15
C PHE A 65 -2.94 9.54 -1.17
N ASP A 66 -2.86 8.83 -2.31
CA ASP A 66 -2.80 9.48 -3.63
C ASP A 66 -4.09 10.21 -3.98
N ARG A 67 -5.25 9.65 -3.65
CA ARG A 67 -6.54 10.35 -3.81
C ARG A 67 -6.56 11.66 -3.03
N MET A 68 -6.14 11.63 -1.77
CA MET A 68 -6.06 12.83 -0.91
C MET A 68 -5.09 13.86 -1.48
N LYS A 69 -3.90 13.42 -1.91
CA LYS A 69 -2.87 14.26 -2.54
C LYS A 69 -3.36 14.91 -3.82
N GLN A 70 -4.08 14.19 -4.65
CA GLN A 70 -4.67 14.69 -5.89
C GLN A 70 -5.98 15.47 -5.66
N ARG A 71 -6.47 15.55 -4.41
CA ARG A 71 -7.73 16.20 -4.03
C ARG A 71 -8.94 15.64 -4.79
N ILE A 72 -8.97 14.33 -5.00
CA ILE A 72 -10.02 13.65 -5.76
C ILE A 72 -11.20 13.33 -4.85
N GLY A 73 -12.39 13.76 -5.27
CA GLY A 73 -13.67 13.28 -4.80
C GLY A 73 -13.97 13.60 -3.33
N ARG A 74 -14.77 12.75 -2.68
CA ARG A 74 -15.28 12.94 -1.32
C ARG A 74 -14.20 12.65 -0.28
N LYS A 75 -14.18 13.46 0.79
CA LYS A 75 -13.24 13.29 1.92
C LYS A 75 -13.47 12.02 2.73
N ASP A 76 -14.65 11.40 2.60
CA ASP A 76 -15.10 10.20 3.30
C ASP A 76 -14.93 8.91 2.49
N TYR A 77 -14.24 8.96 1.35
CA TYR A 77 -13.95 7.79 0.56
C TYR A 77 -12.80 6.98 1.17
N VAL A 78 -13.12 5.85 1.76
CA VAL A 78 -12.15 4.85 2.23
C VAL A 78 -12.15 3.70 1.23
N PRO A 79 -11.01 3.36 0.58
CA PRO A 79 -10.95 2.22 -0.35
C PRO A 79 -11.25 0.91 0.37
N SER A 80 -12.09 0.07 -0.21
CA SER A 80 -12.41 -1.23 0.36
C SER A 80 -11.20 -2.16 0.35
N ARG A 81 -10.61 -2.35 1.52
CA ARG A 81 -9.46 -3.24 1.74
C ARG A 81 -9.81 -4.69 1.43
N LEU A 82 -11.03 -5.09 1.79
CA LEU A 82 -11.51 -6.44 1.52
C LEU A 82 -11.74 -6.69 0.03
N PHE A 83 -12.18 -5.68 -0.74
CA PHE A 83 -12.28 -5.75 -2.19
C PHE A 83 -10.92 -5.98 -2.85
N ILE A 84 -9.88 -5.26 -2.40
CA ILE A 84 -8.51 -5.44 -2.89
C ILE A 84 -8.05 -6.86 -2.55
N TYR A 85 -8.15 -7.26 -1.27
CA TYR A 85 -7.71 -8.58 -0.79
C TYR A 85 -8.43 -9.75 -1.46
N TYR A 86 -9.71 -9.61 -1.81
CA TYR A 86 -10.45 -10.58 -2.58
C TYR A 86 -9.89 -10.71 -4.01
N ASN A 87 -9.70 -9.57 -4.70
CA ASN A 87 -9.31 -9.58 -6.12
C ASN A 87 -7.85 -9.96 -6.36
N GLU A 88 -6.92 -9.69 -5.42
CA GLU A 88 -5.56 -10.22 -5.51
C GLU A 88 -5.56 -11.75 -5.41
N ARG A 89 -6.35 -12.34 -4.49
CA ARG A 89 -6.49 -13.79 -4.36
C ARG A 89 -7.28 -14.43 -5.53
N VAL A 90 -8.15 -13.70 -6.21
CA VAL A 90 -8.75 -14.16 -7.49
C VAL A 90 -7.67 -14.35 -8.55
N ILE A 91 -6.67 -13.46 -8.63
CA ILE A 91 -5.56 -13.58 -9.58
C ILE A 91 -4.71 -14.82 -9.24
N GLU A 92 -4.50 -15.08 -7.95
CA GLU A 92 -3.69 -16.19 -7.44
C GLU A 92 -4.43 -17.54 -7.36
N GLY A 93 -5.77 -17.53 -7.51
CA GLY A 93 -6.60 -18.76 -7.37
C GLY A 93 -6.75 -19.24 -5.93
N THR A 94 -6.63 -18.36 -4.93
CA THR A 94 -6.57 -18.70 -3.50
C THR A 94 -7.72 -18.10 -2.66
N VAL A 95 -8.85 -17.77 -3.30
CA VAL A 95 -9.97 -17.02 -2.67
C VAL A 95 -10.51 -17.68 -1.41
N ASP A 96 -10.55 -19.02 -1.38
CA ASP A 96 -11.14 -19.78 -0.27
C ASP A 96 -10.21 -19.93 0.96
N SER A 97 -8.99 -19.41 0.87
CA SER A 97 -7.99 -19.52 1.96
C SER A 97 -7.41 -18.16 2.34
N ASP A 98 -7.17 -17.97 3.65
CA ASP A 98 -6.53 -16.77 4.20
C ASP A 98 -4.99 -16.96 4.26
N ASN A 99 -4.38 -17.21 3.09
CA ASN A 99 -2.94 -17.45 2.97
C ASN A 99 -2.15 -16.18 2.59
N GLY A 100 -2.81 -15.02 2.62
CA GLY A 100 -2.21 -13.77 2.16
C GLY A 100 -2.22 -13.63 0.64
N ALA A 101 -1.39 -12.71 0.11
CA ALA A 101 -1.31 -12.41 -1.31
C ALA A 101 0.01 -11.70 -1.68
N GLN A 102 0.27 -11.60 -2.99
CA GLN A 102 1.38 -10.84 -3.56
C GLN A 102 0.98 -9.36 -3.74
N ILE A 103 1.89 -8.44 -3.39
CA ILE A 103 1.65 -6.99 -3.55
C ILE A 103 1.41 -6.64 -5.03
N ARG A 104 2.18 -7.24 -5.96
CA ARG A 104 1.99 -7.03 -7.40
C ARG A 104 0.56 -7.35 -7.85
N ASP A 105 -0.01 -8.43 -7.38
CA ASP A 105 -1.34 -8.84 -7.80
C ASP A 105 -2.43 -7.92 -7.23
N GLY A 106 -2.22 -7.42 -6.01
CA GLY A 106 -3.03 -6.33 -5.46
C GLY A 106 -2.94 -5.05 -6.31
N ILE A 107 -1.73 -4.62 -6.70
CA ILE A 107 -1.54 -3.48 -7.61
C ILE A 107 -2.23 -3.74 -8.96
N LYS A 108 -2.05 -4.91 -9.57
CA LYS A 108 -2.73 -5.28 -10.83
C LYS A 108 -4.25 -5.28 -10.67
N SER A 109 -4.77 -5.69 -9.52
CA SER A 109 -6.21 -5.69 -9.26
C SER A 109 -6.80 -4.28 -9.28
N ILE A 110 -6.16 -3.31 -8.61
CA ILE A 110 -6.63 -1.92 -8.59
C ILE A 110 -6.42 -1.18 -9.91
N VAL A 111 -5.51 -1.63 -10.76
CA VAL A 111 -5.36 -1.13 -12.13
C VAL A 111 -6.48 -1.67 -13.03
N LYS A 112 -6.80 -2.94 -12.92
CA LYS A 112 -7.78 -3.62 -13.80
C LYS A 112 -9.22 -3.42 -13.32
N GLN A 113 -9.47 -3.57 -12.04
CA GLN A 113 -10.81 -3.51 -11.45
C GLN A 113 -11.10 -2.16 -10.79
N GLY A 114 -10.05 -1.40 -10.43
CA GLY A 114 -10.17 -0.27 -9.53
C GLY A 114 -10.45 -0.71 -8.11
N VAL A 115 -10.98 0.18 -7.30
CA VAL A 115 -11.41 -0.14 -5.94
C VAL A 115 -12.69 0.62 -5.59
N CYS A 116 -13.68 -0.07 -5.00
CA CYS A 116 -14.88 0.56 -4.45
C CYS A 116 -14.59 1.13 -3.04
N SER A 117 -15.51 1.91 -2.52
CA SER A 117 -15.45 2.38 -1.13
C SER A 117 -15.85 1.28 -0.14
N GLU A 118 -15.41 1.41 1.12
CA GLU A 118 -15.90 0.58 2.24
C GLU A 118 -17.40 0.80 2.53
N ALA A 119 -17.97 1.92 2.07
CA ALA A 119 -19.41 2.12 2.13
C ALA A 119 -20.18 1.14 1.21
N THR A 120 -19.56 0.72 0.10
CA THR A 120 -20.16 -0.24 -0.85
C THR A 120 -19.78 -1.68 -0.52
N TRP A 121 -18.56 -1.94 -0.08
CA TRP A 121 -18.09 -3.25 0.36
C TRP A 121 -17.27 -3.10 1.65
N PRO A 122 -17.92 -3.21 2.81
CA PRO A 122 -17.30 -3.00 4.12
C PRO A 122 -16.17 -3.98 4.43
N TYR A 123 -15.28 -3.58 5.33
CA TYR A 123 -14.23 -4.44 5.85
C TYR A 123 -14.80 -5.36 6.95
N ASP A 124 -15.46 -6.40 6.52
CA ASP A 124 -15.98 -7.50 7.35
C ASP A 124 -15.13 -8.75 7.10
N ILE A 125 -14.30 -9.14 8.08
CA ILE A 125 -13.35 -10.25 7.92
C ILE A 125 -14.03 -11.60 7.69
N ASP A 126 -15.28 -11.78 8.11
CA ASP A 126 -16.04 -13.02 7.89
C ASP A 126 -16.46 -13.16 6.41
N GLN A 127 -16.44 -12.06 5.65
CA GLN A 127 -16.74 -12.03 4.22
C GLN A 127 -15.50 -12.18 3.31
N PHE A 128 -14.33 -12.56 3.86
CA PHE A 128 -13.08 -12.54 3.10
C PHE A 128 -13.10 -13.41 1.84
N ALA A 129 -13.82 -14.53 1.84
CA ALA A 129 -13.98 -15.43 0.70
C ALA A 129 -15.22 -15.07 -0.17
N ALA A 130 -16.09 -14.18 0.30
CA ALA A 130 -17.30 -13.82 -0.42
C ALA A 130 -16.97 -12.89 -1.62
N LYS A 131 -17.54 -13.23 -2.79
CA LYS A 131 -17.37 -12.41 -3.99
C LYS A 131 -18.06 -11.05 -3.82
N PRO A 132 -17.37 -9.92 -3.99
CA PRO A 132 -17.98 -8.61 -3.95
C PRO A 132 -19.13 -8.48 -4.95
N PRO A 133 -20.19 -7.71 -4.64
CA PRO A 133 -21.34 -7.54 -5.52
C PRO A 133 -20.98 -6.75 -6.79
N VAL A 134 -21.80 -6.88 -7.82
CA VAL A 134 -21.62 -6.18 -9.12
C VAL A 134 -21.48 -4.67 -8.93
N ALA A 135 -22.21 -4.08 -7.98
CA ALA A 135 -22.13 -2.66 -7.65
C ALA A 135 -20.72 -2.24 -7.22
N ALA A 136 -20.01 -3.09 -6.45
CA ALA A 136 -18.62 -2.83 -6.02
C ALA A 136 -17.67 -2.76 -7.22
N TYR A 137 -17.80 -3.66 -8.19
CA TYR A 137 -17.01 -3.62 -9.42
C TYR A 137 -17.38 -2.40 -10.30
N ALA A 138 -18.66 -2.05 -10.39
CA ALA A 138 -19.12 -0.88 -11.15
C ALA A 138 -18.58 0.44 -10.55
N GLU A 139 -18.51 0.54 -9.23
CA GLU A 139 -17.87 1.66 -8.54
C GLU A 139 -16.35 1.63 -8.72
N GLY A 140 -15.72 0.47 -8.54
CA GLY A 140 -14.28 0.29 -8.69
C GLY A 140 -13.76 0.76 -10.04
N LYS A 141 -14.46 0.46 -11.13
CA LYS A 141 -14.11 0.91 -12.50
C LYS A 141 -14.01 2.43 -12.67
N LYS A 142 -14.53 3.20 -11.75
CA LYS A 142 -14.41 4.67 -11.72
C LYS A 142 -13.26 5.16 -10.83
N ASN A 143 -12.53 4.25 -10.20
CA ASN A 143 -11.50 4.53 -9.21
C ASN A 143 -10.30 3.59 -9.42
N GLN A 144 -9.67 3.68 -10.60
CA GLN A 144 -8.53 2.84 -10.95
C GLN A 144 -7.20 3.52 -10.62
N ALA A 145 -6.16 2.74 -10.33
CA ALA A 145 -4.79 3.23 -10.37
C ALA A 145 -4.34 3.36 -11.83
N LEU A 146 -3.83 4.54 -12.20
CA LEU A 146 -3.45 4.86 -13.58
C LEU A 146 -1.94 4.85 -13.79
N ALA A 147 -1.16 5.06 -12.73
CA ALA A 147 0.29 4.99 -12.77
C ALA A 147 0.84 4.38 -11.48
N TYR A 148 1.71 3.41 -11.65
CA TYR A 148 2.41 2.71 -10.57
C TYR A 148 3.78 2.25 -11.08
N SER A 149 4.71 2.02 -10.18
CA SER A 149 6.06 1.53 -10.54
C SER A 149 6.67 0.73 -9.40
N ARG A 150 7.56 -0.20 -9.72
CA ARG A 150 8.39 -0.88 -8.75
C ARG A 150 9.57 0.02 -8.36
N VAL A 151 9.74 0.27 -7.06
CA VAL A 151 10.87 1.03 -6.54
C VAL A 151 12.06 0.09 -6.43
N ALA A 152 13.20 0.48 -7.01
CA ALA A 152 14.41 -0.33 -6.91
C ALA A 152 14.88 -0.46 -5.45
N ARG A 153 15.42 -1.63 -5.08
CA ARG A 153 16.08 -1.85 -3.78
C ARG A 153 17.37 -1.04 -3.70
N SER A 154 17.22 0.24 -3.50
CA SER A 154 18.32 1.20 -3.44
C SER A 154 17.91 2.32 -2.50
N LEU A 155 18.72 2.58 -1.48
CA LEU A 155 18.45 3.60 -0.48
C LEU A 155 18.19 4.99 -1.12
N PRO A 156 18.98 5.46 -2.11
CA PRO A 156 18.68 6.71 -2.80
C PRO A 156 17.34 6.71 -3.54
N GLN A 157 16.96 5.60 -4.21
CA GLN A 157 15.68 5.51 -4.92
C GLN A 157 14.49 5.49 -3.97
N MET A 158 14.56 4.76 -2.86
CA MET A 158 13.55 4.74 -1.81
C MET A 158 13.38 6.13 -1.18
N LYS A 159 14.46 6.77 -0.78
CA LYS A 159 14.46 8.14 -0.26
C LYS A 159 13.94 9.13 -1.28
N GLY A 160 14.36 9.02 -2.54
CA GLY A 160 13.91 9.85 -3.65
C GLY A 160 12.42 9.72 -3.94
N CYS A 161 11.83 8.51 -3.80
CA CYS A 161 10.39 8.29 -3.89
C CYS A 161 9.64 9.09 -2.80
N LEU A 162 10.06 8.95 -1.54
CA LEU A 162 9.47 9.66 -0.40
C LEU A 162 9.70 11.17 -0.50
N ALA A 163 10.87 11.63 -0.93
CA ALA A 163 11.19 13.04 -1.14
C ALA A 163 10.38 13.67 -2.28
N SER A 164 9.96 12.86 -3.27
CA SER A 164 8.99 13.27 -4.30
C SER A 164 7.56 13.40 -3.75
N GLY A 165 7.35 13.10 -2.47
CA GLY A 165 6.06 13.19 -1.79
C GLY A 165 5.15 12.00 -2.07
N PHE A 166 5.68 10.81 -2.34
CA PHE A 166 4.91 9.59 -2.57
C PHE A 166 5.38 8.45 -1.65
N PRO A 167 4.46 7.77 -0.97
CA PRO A 167 4.76 6.58 -0.22
C PRO A 167 5.03 5.39 -1.15
N PHE A 168 5.58 4.31 -0.59
CA PHE A 168 5.65 3.03 -1.28
C PHE A 168 5.23 1.88 -0.35
N VAL A 169 4.50 0.94 -0.92
CA VAL A 169 4.14 -0.34 -0.29
C VAL A 169 5.33 -1.27 -0.41
N PHE A 170 5.55 -2.12 0.60
CA PHE A 170 6.57 -3.17 0.53
C PHE A 170 6.24 -4.30 1.50
N GLY A 171 6.84 -5.47 1.24
CA GLY A 171 6.80 -6.62 2.13
C GLY A 171 8.09 -6.74 2.93
N PHE A 172 7.99 -7.23 4.16
CA PHE A 172 9.16 -7.54 4.98
C PHE A 172 8.96 -8.81 5.79
N THR A 173 10.07 -9.50 6.06
CA THR A 173 10.12 -10.67 6.92
C THR A 173 9.94 -10.25 8.36
N VAL A 174 9.00 -10.85 9.05
CA VAL A 174 8.71 -10.58 10.46
C VAL A 174 9.39 -11.60 11.33
N TYR A 175 10.11 -11.12 12.35
CA TYR A 175 10.73 -11.91 13.39
C TYR A 175 9.98 -11.76 14.72
N GLU A 176 10.18 -12.69 15.65
CA GLU A 176 9.48 -12.73 16.95
C GLU A 176 9.56 -11.41 17.73
N SER A 177 10.69 -10.70 17.64
CA SER A 177 10.87 -9.40 18.31
C SER A 177 9.86 -8.35 17.88
N PHE A 178 9.35 -8.42 16.64
CA PHE A 178 8.33 -7.50 16.12
C PHE A 178 7.01 -7.57 16.90
N GLU A 179 6.66 -8.77 17.40
CA GLU A 179 5.46 -8.99 18.21
C GLU A 179 5.65 -8.66 19.70
N SER A 180 6.83 -8.21 20.10
CA SER A 180 7.16 -7.92 21.50
C SER A 180 6.31 -6.77 22.07
N PRO A 181 6.05 -6.75 23.39
CA PRO A 181 5.42 -5.62 24.06
C PRO A 181 6.18 -4.32 23.90
N ALA A 182 7.49 -4.36 23.78
CA ALA A 182 8.36 -3.20 23.59
C ALA A 182 8.06 -2.54 22.23
N VAL A 183 8.06 -3.31 21.14
CA VAL A 183 7.74 -2.81 19.80
C VAL A 183 6.27 -2.37 19.72
N ALA A 184 5.35 -3.12 20.30
CA ALA A 184 3.93 -2.73 20.33
C ALA A 184 3.69 -1.40 21.06
N LYS A 185 4.56 -1.03 22.03
CA LYS A 185 4.50 0.23 22.76
C LYS A 185 5.23 1.37 22.06
N THR A 186 6.44 1.11 21.57
CA THR A 186 7.35 2.16 21.07
C THR A 186 7.31 2.34 19.57
N GLY A 187 6.95 1.31 18.81
CA GLY A 187 7.09 1.28 17.34
C GLY A 187 8.56 1.28 16.88
N THR A 188 9.51 0.99 17.73
CA THR A 188 10.93 0.90 17.33
C THR A 188 11.28 -0.55 17.08
N VAL A 189 11.57 -0.89 15.82
CA VAL A 189 11.96 -2.24 15.39
C VAL A 189 13.44 -2.22 15.03
N ASP A 190 14.22 -3.09 15.64
CA ASP A 190 15.64 -3.22 15.36
C ASP A 190 15.92 -4.33 14.34
N MET A 191 17.18 -4.47 13.92
CA MET A 191 17.61 -5.61 13.11
C MET A 191 17.38 -6.92 13.86
N PRO A 192 16.97 -8.01 13.17
CA PRO A 192 16.77 -9.30 13.82
C PRO A 192 18.07 -9.80 14.45
N LYS A 193 17.95 -10.45 15.60
CA LYS A 193 19.08 -11.03 16.29
C LYS A 193 19.50 -12.34 15.63
N PRO A 194 20.78 -12.74 15.76
CA PRO A 194 21.20 -14.07 15.31
C PRO A 194 20.32 -15.17 15.91
N LYS A 195 19.82 -16.09 15.07
CA LYS A 195 18.95 -17.21 15.44
C LYS A 195 17.52 -16.83 15.88
N GLU A 196 17.12 -15.57 15.73
CA GLU A 196 15.73 -15.18 15.95
C GLU A 196 14.80 -15.86 14.93
N GLN A 197 13.64 -16.32 15.39
CA GLN A 197 12.72 -17.07 14.54
C GLN A 197 11.91 -16.14 13.64
N VAL A 198 11.77 -16.53 12.39
CA VAL A 198 10.82 -15.92 11.44
C VAL A 198 9.41 -16.36 11.78
N VAL A 199 8.49 -15.42 11.88
CA VAL A 199 7.07 -15.70 12.17
C VAL A 199 6.16 -15.45 10.96
N GLY A 200 6.66 -14.82 9.91
CA GLY A 200 5.93 -14.65 8.65
C GLY A 200 6.36 -13.45 7.82
N GLY A 201 5.54 -13.06 6.86
CA GLY A 201 5.77 -11.92 5.98
C GLY A 201 4.63 -10.89 6.06
N HIS A 202 4.96 -9.61 6.23
CA HIS A 202 3.99 -8.53 6.43
C HIS A 202 4.15 -7.42 5.39
N ALA A 203 3.01 -6.95 4.84
CA ALA A 203 2.99 -5.83 3.90
C ALA A 203 2.59 -4.53 4.62
N VAL A 204 3.34 -3.46 4.35
CA VAL A 204 3.21 -2.16 5.00
C VAL A 204 3.54 -1.01 4.04
N VAL A 205 3.45 0.24 4.51
CA VAL A 205 3.71 1.43 3.69
C VAL A 205 4.81 2.28 4.30
N ALA A 206 5.90 2.50 3.56
CA ALA A 206 6.90 3.50 3.92
C ALA A 206 6.36 4.91 3.63
N VAL A 207 6.41 5.78 4.63
CA VAL A 207 5.84 7.14 4.59
C VAL A 207 6.83 8.23 5.02
N GLY A 208 8.10 7.88 5.20
CA GLY A 208 9.15 8.84 5.54
C GLY A 208 10.46 8.19 5.91
N TYR A 209 11.44 9.02 6.20
CA TYR A 209 12.75 8.59 6.68
C TYR A 209 13.44 9.70 7.49
N ASN A 210 14.46 9.35 8.23
CA ASN A 210 15.30 10.28 8.99
C ASN A 210 16.75 9.80 9.01
N ASP A 211 17.65 10.57 8.38
CA ASP A 211 19.09 10.25 8.29
C ASP A 211 19.81 10.31 9.64
N ALA A 212 19.37 11.17 10.55
CA ALA A 212 19.98 11.24 11.88
C ALA A 212 19.81 9.95 12.71
N THR A 213 18.81 9.12 12.36
CA THR A 213 18.55 7.83 13.01
C THR A 213 18.75 6.66 12.07
N GLU A 214 19.01 6.90 10.77
CA GLU A 214 19.10 5.91 9.69
C GLU A 214 17.90 4.96 9.63
N ARG A 215 16.69 5.53 9.78
CA ARG A 215 15.45 4.75 9.85
C ARG A 215 14.38 5.26 8.89
N PHE A 216 13.63 4.34 8.30
CA PHE A 216 12.36 4.63 7.63
C PHE A 216 11.22 4.74 8.65
N ILE A 217 10.23 5.59 8.33
CA ILE A 217 8.95 5.69 9.04
C ILE A 217 7.93 4.87 8.26
N ILE A 218 7.31 3.90 8.93
CA ILE A 218 6.44 2.91 8.33
C ILE A 218 5.03 3.02 8.92
N ARG A 219 4.01 3.04 8.06
CA ARG A 219 2.61 2.93 8.43
C ARG A 219 2.22 1.47 8.51
N ASN A 220 1.72 1.04 9.66
CA ASN A 220 1.17 -0.29 9.91
C ASN A 220 -0.37 -0.30 9.70
N SER A 221 -0.96 -1.50 9.78
CA SER A 221 -2.40 -1.77 9.70
C SER A 221 -2.94 -2.48 10.94
N TRP A 222 -2.42 -2.14 12.13
CA TRP A 222 -2.81 -2.75 13.42
C TRP A 222 -3.45 -1.75 14.37
N GLY A 223 -4.15 -0.74 13.80
CA GLY A 223 -4.84 0.29 14.54
C GLY A 223 -3.93 1.31 15.22
N ARG A 224 -4.53 2.41 15.68
CA ARG A 224 -3.80 3.54 16.28
C ARG A 224 -3.24 3.29 17.67
N LYS A 225 -3.65 2.20 18.34
CA LYS A 225 -3.16 1.88 19.70
C LYS A 225 -1.81 1.18 19.68
N TRP A 226 -1.39 0.65 18.53
CA TRP A 226 -0.12 -0.04 18.34
C TRP A 226 0.99 0.94 17.92
N GLY A 227 2.20 0.74 18.46
CA GLY A 227 3.41 1.50 18.12
C GLY A 227 3.26 3.01 18.30
N MET A 228 3.83 3.78 17.41
CA MET A 228 3.73 5.25 17.36
C MET A 228 2.41 5.70 16.72
N ARG A 229 1.28 5.42 17.37
CA ARG A 229 -0.07 5.71 16.86
C ARG A 229 -0.36 5.01 15.52
N GLY A 230 0.03 3.75 15.40
CA GLY A 230 -0.14 2.92 14.22
C GLY A 230 1.03 3.00 13.23
N TYR A 231 2.12 3.63 13.62
CA TYR A 231 3.38 3.69 12.85
C TYR A 231 4.51 3.03 13.62
N PHE A 232 5.58 2.70 12.91
CA PHE A 232 6.82 2.19 13.47
C PHE A 232 8.02 2.62 12.64
N THR A 233 9.21 2.32 13.09
CA THR A 233 10.44 2.59 12.33
C THR A 233 11.23 1.31 12.10
N LEU A 234 11.82 1.20 10.89
CA LEU A 234 12.77 0.15 10.51
C LEU A 234 14.12 0.79 10.15
N PRO A 235 15.25 0.17 10.52
CA PRO A 235 16.58 0.60 10.05
C PRO A 235 16.63 0.60 8.51
N TYR A 236 17.45 1.48 7.93
CA TYR A 236 17.70 1.49 6.48
C TYR A 236 18.19 0.12 5.98
N LEU A 237 19.06 -0.52 6.74
CA LEU A 237 19.61 -1.84 6.44
C LEU A 237 18.51 -2.89 6.28
N TYR A 238 17.39 -2.78 7.01
CA TYR A 238 16.29 -3.74 6.92
C TYR A 238 15.66 -3.76 5.52
N LEU A 239 15.51 -2.59 4.88
CA LEU A 239 14.89 -2.48 3.57
C LEU A 239 15.86 -2.77 2.41
N VAL A 240 17.16 -2.61 2.61
CA VAL A 240 18.15 -2.88 1.56
C VAL A 240 18.69 -4.32 1.57
N ASP A 241 18.48 -5.06 2.66
CA ASP A 241 18.82 -6.49 2.73
C ASP A 241 17.79 -7.32 1.94
N THR A 242 18.32 -8.15 1.03
CA THR A 242 17.51 -9.00 0.15
C THR A 242 16.73 -10.10 0.86
N ASN A 243 17.15 -10.46 2.08
CA ASN A 243 16.50 -11.49 2.87
C ASN A 243 15.41 -10.93 3.80
N LEU A 244 15.39 -9.61 4.02
CA LEU A 244 14.54 -8.98 5.01
C LEU A 244 13.35 -8.22 4.43
N ALA A 245 13.46 -7.64 3.23
CA ALA A 245 12.36 -6.91 2.60
C ALA A 245 12.40 -7.00 1.09
N ASP A 246 11.23 -6.96 0.42
CA ASP A 246 11.11 -6.90 -1.04
C ASP A 246 9.78 -6.25 -1.48
N ASP A 247 9.52 -6.31 -2.79
CA ASP A 247 8.26 -5.92 -3.43
C ASP A 247 7.86 -4.47 -3.16
N PHE A 248 8.80 -3.56 -3.44
CA PHE A 248 8.62 -2.13 -3.23
C PHE A 248 7.81 -1.52 -4.38
N TRP A 249 6.59 -1.06 -4.11
CA TRP A 249 5.67 -0.51 -5.11
C TRP A 249 5.17 0.88 -4.74
N THR A 250 5.20 1.81 -5.67
CA THR A 250 4.60 3.15 -5.50
C THR A 250 3.45 3.35 -6.48
N ILE A 251 2.32 3.85 -5.98
CA ILE A 251 1.21 4.35 -6.78
C ILE A 251 1.48 5.84 -6.99
N ARG A 252 1.23 6.36 -8.20
CA ARG A 252 1.61 7.73 -8.58
C ARG A 252 0.47 8.55 -9.14
N LEU A 253 -0.57 7.88 -9.61
CA LEU A 253 -1.74 8.52 -10.18
C LEU A 253 -2.94 7.60 -10.02
N VAL A 254 -4.05 8.15 -9.54
CA VAL A 254 -5.34 7.49 -9.49
C VAL A 254 -6.37 8.25 -10.31
N GLU A 255 -7.39 7.54 -10.81
CA GLU A 255 -8.42 8.11 -11.64
C GLU A 255 -9.26 9.13 -10.86
N ASP A 256 -9.54 10.29 -11.53
CA ASP A 256 -10.52 11.26 -11.06
C ASP A 256 -11.83 11.08 -11.84
N PRO A 257 -12.88 10.48 -11.23
CA PRO A 257 -14.16 10.28 -11.89
C PRO A 257 -14.79 11.58 -12.40
N GLY A 258 -14.54 12.71 -11.74
CA GLY A 258 -15.03 14.02 -12.17
C GLY A 258 -14.38 14.53 -13.46
N GLN A 259 -13.08 14.26 -13.65
CA GLN A 259 -12.38 14.60 -14.89
C GLN A 259 -12.74 13.67 -16.04
N SER A 260 -12.88 12.39 -15.77
CA SER A 260 -13.27 11.38 -16.77
C SER A 260 -14.66 11.69 -17.35
N ALA A 261 -15.61 12.07 -16.51
CA ALA A 261 -16.96 12.51 -16.95
C ALA A 261 -16.90 13.77 -17.82
N ARG A 262 -16.09 14.77 -17.47
CA ARG A 262 -15.91 16.01 -18.27
C ARG A 262 -15.30 15.75 -19.64
N ARG A 263 -14.31 14.84 -19.73
CA ARG A 263 -13.70 14.42 -21.01
C ARG A 263 -14.69 13.68 -21.91
N ALA A 264 -15.57 12.85 -21.35
CA ALA A 264 -16.61 12.16 -22.10
C ALA A 264 -17.63 13.14 -22.70
N VAL A 265 -18.10 14.13 -21.93
CA VAL A 265 -19.04 15.18 -22.38
C VAL A 265 -18.39 16.06 -23.45
N GLY A 266 -17.12 16.45 -23.31
CA GLY A 266 -16.39 17.27 -24.30
C GLY A 266 -16.21 16.56 -25.65
N ARG A 267 -15.96 15.24 -25.65
CA ARG A 267 -15.89 14.44 -26.90
C ARG A 267 -17.23 14.26 -27.59
N GLY A 268 -18.34 14.22 -26.82
CA GLY A 268 -19.69 14.16 -27.36
C GLY A 268 -20.14 15.45 -28.05
N ALA A 269 -19.75 16.61 -27.51
CA ALA A 269 -20.08 17.93 -28.07
C ALA A 269 -19.33 18.22 -29.38
N GLY A 270 -18.08 17.74 -29.52
CA GLY A 270 -17.30 17.93 -30.77
C GLY A 270 -17.80 17.12 -31.96
N ARG A 271 -18.52 16.03 -31.78
CA ARG A 271 -19.05 15.19 -32.86
C ARG A 271 -20.35 15.75 -33.48
N LYS A 272 -21.08 16.65 -32.81
CA LYS A 272 -22.32 17.26 -33.34
C LYS A 272 -22.10 18.49 -34.24
N ARG A 273 -20.87 19.01 -34.35
CA ARG A 273 -20.55 20.20 -35.19
C ARG A 273 -19.95 19.90 -36.57
N ARG A 274 -19.94 18.65 -37.04
CA ARG A 274 -19.52 18.29 -38.40
C ARG A 274 -20.64 17.51 -39.13
N ARG A 275 -21.81 18.10 -39.28
CA ARG A 275 -22.81 17.78 -40.29
C ARG A 275 -23.60 19.05 -40.55
N VAL A 276 -23.08 19.88 -41.42
CA VAL A 276 -23.78 20.78 -42.36
C VAL A 276 -22.92 20.80 -43.60
#